data_698ca90bcb194b3133e44f352ad440bf
#
_entry.id   698ca90bcb194b3133e44f352ad440bf
#
_cell.length_a   1.000
_cell.length_b   1.000
_cell.length_c   1.000
_cell.angle_alpha   90.00
_cell.angle_beta   90.00
_cell.angle_gamma   90.00
#
_symmetry.space_group_name_H-M   'P 1'
#
loop_
_entity.id
_entity.type
_entity.pdbx_description
1 polymer ?
#
loop_
_entity_poly.entity_id
_entity_poly.type
_entity_poly.pdbx_seq_one_letter_code
_entity_poly.pdbx_strand_id
1 'polypeptide(L)'
;MRLSIARSYGTFASGVEGRLAGLAHILVLMLGLALLDVGFAGAAFAGEGKPVRLVVLGDSLSAGLGLSAANAFPAKLQKALQDRGIDVDIGNAGVSGDTASGGRDRLDWSVPEGTQGVILELGANDALRGTDPSVTKAALSDILTRLKARGIPVLLCGMLAPPNYGKDYAERFNTIYADLSKSFAVPLYPF
;
A
#
# COMPACT_ATOMS: atom_id res chain seq x y z
N MET A 1 -86.90 6.68 -0.24
CA MET A 1 -87.29 6.74 -1.71
C MET A 1 -86.74 8.03 -2.30
N ARG A 2 -86.05 7.98 -3.41
CA ARG A 2 -85.34 9.00 -4.21
C ARG A 2 -83.86 9.24 -3.90
N LEU A 3 -83.07 8.70 -4.84
CA LEU A 3 -81.70 9.02 -5.16
C LEU A 3 -81.56 10.48 -5.62
N SER A 4 -80.45 11.09 -5.27
CA SER A 4 -79.96 12.22 -6.07
C SER A 4 -78.48 12.06 -6.22
N ILE A 5 -78.01 11.91 -7.44
CA ILE A 5 -76.68 11.80 -7.93
C ILE A 5 -76.14 13.23 -8.18
N ALA A 6 -75.15 13.69 -7.51
CA ALA A 6 -74.42 14.90 -7.89
C ALA A 6 -73.00 14.49 -8.38
N ARG A 7 -72.78 14.61 -9.68
CA ARG A 7 -71.46 14.57 -10.32
C ARG A 7 -70.67 15.83 -9.97
N SER A 8 -69.49 15.66 -9.36
CA SER A 8 -68.53 16.74 -9.24
C SER A 8 -67.39 16.53 -10.27
N TYR A 9 -67.30 17.45 -11.19
CA TYR A 9 -66.16 17.54 -12.10
C TYR A 9 -65.01 18.23 -11.35
N GLY A 10 -64.03 17.47 -10.89
CA GLY A 10 -62.78 17.97 -10.32
C GLY A 10 -61.73 18.17 -11.41
N THR A 11 -61.14 19.30 -11.42
CA THR A 11 -60.25 19.92 -12.37
C THR A 11 -58.93 19.12 -12.61
N PHE A 12 -58.69 18.87 -13.89
CA PHE A 12 -57.45 18.29 -14.44
C PHE A 12 -56.44 19.41 -14.73
N ALA A 13 -55.79 19.97 -13.72
CA ALA A 13 -54.79 21.04 -13.95
C ALA A 13 -53.57 21.06 -13.06
N SER A 14 -53.32 20.04 -12.20
CA SER A 14 -52.16 20.05 -11.29
C SER A 14 -51.03 19.06 -11.60
N GLY A 15 -51.13 18.35 -12.75
CA GLY A 15 -50.19 17.27 -13.09
C GLY A 15 -48.96 17.69 -13.91
N VAL A 16 -48.99 18.84 -14.57
CA VAL A 16 -47.94 19.23 -15.54
C VAL A 16 -46.84 20.07 -14.89
N GLU A 17 -47.19 20.94 -13.95
CA GLU A 17 -46.19 21.78 -13.28
C GLU A 17 -45.30 20.99 -12.32
N GLY A 18 -45.79 19.95 -11.64
CA GLY A 18 -44.99 19.07 -10.78
C GLY A 18 -43.96 18.21 -11.55
N ARG A 19 -44.27 17.87 -12.81
CA ARG A 19 -43.36 17.08 -13.64
C ARG A 19 -42.22 17.90 -14.24
N LEU A 20 -42.43 19.19 -14.52
CA LEU A 20 -41.40 20.11 -15.01
C LEU A 20 -40.44 20.52 -13.90
N ALA A 21 -40.93 20.70 -12.67
CA ALA A 21 -40.08 20.95 -11.50
C ALA A 21 -39.20 19.75 -11.16
N GLY A 22 -39.72 18.52 -11.25
CA GLY A 22 -38.97 17.29 -11.05
C GLY A 22 -37.83 17.09 -12.07
N LEU A 23 -38.10 17.38 -13.34
CA LEU A 23 -37.09 17.29 -14.42
C LEU A 23 -36.00 18.34 -14.28
N ALA A 24 -36.32 19.54 -13.84
CA ALA A 24 -35.31 20.57 -13.56
C ALA A 24 -34.37 20.21 -12.38
N HIS A 25 -34.89 19.59 -11.34
CA HIS A 25 -34.08 19.12 -10.21
C HIS A 25 -33.20 17.94 -10.58
N ILE A 26 -33.65 17.02 -11.42
CA ILE A 26 -32.85 15.89 -11.93
C ILE A 26 -31.74 16.39 -12.86
N LEU A 27 -32.01 17.40 -13.69
CA LEU A 27 -31.00 17.98 -14.58
C LEU A 27 -29.91 18.73 -13.80
N VAL A 28 -30.26 19.44 -12.73
CA VAL A 28 -29.31 20.13 -11.86
C VAL A 28 -28.48 19.13 -11.05
N LEU A 29 -29.06 18.02 -10.60
CA LEU A 29 -28.33 16.92 -9.92
C LEU A 29 -27.40 16.18 -10.88
N MET A 30 -27.80 15.94 -12.13
CA MET A 30 -26.96 15.31 -13.14
C MET A 30 -25.82 16.23 -13.60
N LEU A 31 -26.06 17.54 -13.69
CA LEU A 31 -25.01 18.53 -14.01
C LEU A 31 -24.03 18.71 -12.83
N GLY A 32 -24.52 18.58 -11.59
CA GLY A 32 -23.68 18.59 -10.38
C GLY A 32 -22.80 17.35 -10.26
N LEU A 33 -23.28 16.16 -10.69
CA LEU A 33 -22.50 14.93 -10.70
C LEU A 33 -21.45 14.92 -11.84
N ALA A 34 -21.72 15.58 -12.96
CA ALA A 34 -20.76 15.68 -14.08
C ALA A 34 -19.59 16.63 -13.79
N LEU A 35 -19.71 17.51 -12.77
CA LEU A 35 -18.64 18.39 -12.31
C LEU A 35 -17.82 17.81 -11.15
N LEU A 36 -18.17 16.61 -10.66
CA LEU A 36 -17.42 15.86 -9.64
C LEU A 36 -16.43 14.84 -10.24
N ASP A 37 -16.35 14.76 -11.58
CA ASP A 37 -15.16 14.23 -12.28
C ASP A 37 -14.00 15.24 -12.29
N VAL A 38 -13.85 16.00 -11.19
CA VAL A 38 -12.59 16.63 -10.86
C VAL A 38 -11.62 15.52 -10.50
N GLY A 39 -11.01 15.01 -11.57
CA GLY A 39 -9.67 14.55 -11.57
C GLY A 39 -9.18 14.04 -10.21
N PHE A 40 -9.27 12.73 -10.00
CA PHE A 40 -8.14 12.03 -9.43
C PHE A 40 -7.03 12.20 -10.47
N ALA A 41 -6.57 13.45 -10.62
CA ALA A 41 -5.25 13.72 -11.10
C ALA A 41 -4.38 12.94 -10.12
N GLY A 42 -3.94 11.75 -10.53
CA GLY A 42 -2.86 11.09 -9.88
C GLY A 42 -1.86 12.19 -9.58
N ALA A 43 -1.56 12.43 -8.31
CA ALA A 43 -0.46 13.29 -7.94
C ALA A 43 0.72 12.68 -8.69
N ALA A 44 0.99 13.22 -9.87
CA ALA A 44 2.24 13.03 -10.55
C ALA A 44 3.24 13.55 -9.52
N PHE A 45 3.96 12.65 -8.86
CA PHE A 45 5.18 12.96 -8.14
C PHE A 45 6.25 13.38 -9.16
N ALA A 46 5.92 14.36 -10.00
CA ALA A 46 6.87 15.16 -10.76
C ALA A 46 7.39 16.22 -9.79
N GLY A 47 8.10 15.79 -8.76
CA GLY A 47 8.96 16.66 -7.98
C GLY A 47 10.08 17.13 -8.90
N GLU A 48 10.25 18.42 -8.98
CA GLU A 48 11.30 19.23 -9.64
C GLU A 48 12.54 18.46 -10.15
N GLY A 49 12.41 17.66 -11.20
CA GLY A 49 13.55 17.09 -11.94
C GLY A 49 14.52 16.18 -11.15
N LYS A 50 14.16 15.73 -9.94
CA LYS A 50 14.99 14.80 -9.16
C LYS A 50 14.31 13.43 -9.06
N PRO A 51 15.07 12.33 -9.18
CA PRO A 51 14.53 10.98 -9.04
C PRO A 51 13.92 10.76 -7.66
N VAL A 52 12.84 9.96 -7.59
CA VAL A 52 12.28 9.50 -6.33
C VAL A 52 13.28 8.57 -5.64
N ARG A 53 13.69 8.90 -4.44
CA ARG A 53 14.71 8.14 -3.69
C ARG A 53 14.06 7.06 -2.84
N LEU A 54 14.29 5.81 -3.21
CA LEU A 54 13.84 4.63 -2.48
C LEU A 54 15.03 3.90 -1.85
N VAL A 55 14.77 3.15 -0.79
CA VAL A 55 15.75 2.23 -0.18
C VAL A 55 15.10 0.86 -0.04
N VAL A 56 15.82 -0.18 -0.44
CA VAL A 56 15.48 -1.57 -0.12
C VAL A 56 16.27 -1.97 1.13
N LEU A 57 15.58 -2.07 2.26
CA LEU A 57 16.13 -2.58 3.52
C LEU A 57 15.83 -4.08 3.59
N GLY A 58 16.86 -4.91 3.41
CA GLY A 58 16.65 -6.34 3.27
C GLY A 58 17.87 -7.19 3.62
N ASP A 59 17.79 -8.46 3.30
CA ASP A 59 18.85 -9.44 3.55
C ASP A 59 19.58 -9.88 2.27
N SER A 60 19.92 -11.15 2.14
CA SER A 60 20.63 -11.70 0.98
C SER A 60 19.81 -11.66 -0.31
N LEU A 61 18.49 -11.70 -0.21
CA LEU A 61 17.57 -11.59 -1.37
C LEU A 61 17.68 -10.19 -1.99
N SER A 62 17.79 -9.16 -1.14
CA SER A 62 17.99 -7.78 -1.57
C SER A 62 19.44 -7.53 -1.99
N ALA A 63 20.41 -8.04 -1.24
CA ALA A 63 21.83 -7.90 -1.56
C ALA A 63 22.18 -8.50 -2.92
N GLY A 64 21.42 -9.50 -3.38
CA GLY A 64 21.69 -10.26 -4.61
C GLY A 64 22.78 -11.31 -4.42
N LEU A 65 22.72 -12.08 -3.32
CA LEU A 65 23.71 -13.13 -3.02
C LEU A 65 23.87 -14.08 -4.21
N GLY A 66 25.11 -14.25 -4.68
CA GLY A 66 25.43 -15.07 -5.85
C GLY A 66 25.18 -14.39 -7.21
N LEU A 67 24.75 -13.14 -7.24
CA LEU A 67 24.50 -12.35 -8.44
C LEU A 67 25.48 -11.16 -8.53
N SER A 68 25.68 -10.65 -9.75
CA SER A 68 26.30 -9.31 -9.89
C SER A 68 25.33 -8.25 -9.39
N ALA A 69 25.85 -7.11 -8.92
CA ALA A 69 25.04 -5.99 -8.40
C ALA A 69 23.94 -5.54 -9.39
N ALA A 70 24.25 -5.52 -10.69
CA ALA A 70 23.28 -5.17 -11.75
C ALA A 70 22.14 -6.19 -11.91
N ASN A 71 22.28 -7.39 -11.36
CA ASN A 71 21.30 -8.47 -11.42
C ASN A 71 20.54 -8.64 -10.09
N ALA A 72 20.92 -7.96 -9.02
CA ALA A 72 20.13 -7.90 -7.79
C ALA A 72 18.76 -7.24 -8.05
N PHE A 73 17.73 -7.68 -7.33
CA PHE A 73 16.37 -7.21 -7.61
C PHE A 73 16.19 -5.68 -7.47
N PRO A 74 16.87 -4.96 -6.54
CA PRO A 74 16.73 -3.51 -6.48
C PRO A 74 17.18 -2.82 -7.77
N ALA A 75 18.29 -3.25 -8.37
CA ALA A 75 18.78 -2.73 -9.64
C ALA A 75 17.83 -3.07 -10.80
N LYS A 76 17.28 -4.28 -10.83
CA LYS A 76 16.28 -4.67 -11.84
C LYS A 76 14.99 -3.90 -11.68
N LEU A 77 14.54 -3.66 -10.46
CA LEU A 77 13.35 -2.85 -10.17
C LEU A 77 13.54 -1.41 -10.63
N GLN A 78 14.69 -0.80 -10.30
CA GLN A 78 15.02 0.55 -10.76
C GLN A 78 14.94 0.65 -12.27
N LYS A 79 15.62 -0.25 -12.98
CA LYS A 79 15.57 -0.28 -14.44
C LYS A 79 14.14 -0.44 -14.97
N ALA A 80 13.37 -1.36 -14.41
CA ALA A 80 11.99 -1.61 -14.86
C ALA A 80 11.04 -0.43 -14.63
N LEU A 81 11.27 0.40 -13.61
CA LEU A 81 10.53 1.63 -13.36
C LEU A 81 10.96 2.73 -14.32
N GLN A 82 12.28 2.89 -14.53
CA GLN A 82 12.83 3.87 -15.49
C GLN A 82 12.38 3.58 -16.92
N ASP A 83 12.34 2.31 -17.33
CA ASP A 83 11.82 1.89 -18.64
C ASP A 83 10.31 2.24 -18.83
N ARG A 84 9.59 2.50 -17.74
CA ARG A 84 8.20 2.99 -17.72
C ARG A 84 8.07 4.51 -17.54
N GLY A 85 9.19 5.23 -17.62
CA GLY A 85 9.21 6.69 -17.45
C GLY A 85 9.08 7.16 -16.00
N ILE A 86 9.25 6.27 -15.02
CA ILE A 86 9.26 6.63 -13.61
C ILE A 86 10.70 6.85 -13.19
N ASP A 87 11.06 8.11 -12.91
CA ASP A 87 12.42 8.46 -12.49
C ASP A 87 12.63 8.11 -11.02
N VAL A 88 13.45 7.08 -10.77
CA VAL A 88 13.74 6.56 -9.42
C VAL A 88 15.24 6.29 -9.24
N ASP A 89 15.69 6.47 -8.01
CA ASP A 89 17.01 6.05 -7.51
C ASP A 89 16.78 5.09 -6.34
N ILE A 90 17.20 3.82 -6.49
CA ILE A 90 16.94 2.76 -5.50
C ILE A 90 18.26 2.33 -4.83
N GLY A 91 18.45 2.79 -3.60
CA GLY A 91 19.53 2.32 -2.75
C GLY A 91 19.32 0.87 -2.30
N ASN A 92 20.32 0.01 -2.56
CA ASN A 92 20.31 -1.35 -2.06
C ASN A 92 20.98 -1.41 -0.68
N ALA A 93 20.20 -1.56 0.38
CA ALA A 93 20.64 -1.77 1.75
C ALA A 93 20.41 -3.22 2.20
N GLY A 94 20.59 -4.19 1.30
CA GLY A 94 20.61 -5.62 1.61
C GLY A 94 21.89 -6.05 2.26
N VAL A 95 21.80 -6.85 3.34
CA VAL A 95 22.96 -7.46 4.02
C VAL A 95 22.72 -8.95 4.16
N SER A 96 23.54 -9.76 3.48
CA SER A 96 23.40 -11.22 3.49
C SER A 96 23.48 -11.80 4.88
N GLY A 97 22.48 -12.63 5.24
CA GLY A 97 22.40 -13.27 6.54
C GLY A 97 21.71 -12.43 7.61
N ASP A 98 21.28 -11.23 7.29
CA ASP A 98 20.64 -10.33 8.25
C ASP A 98 19.26 -10.84 8.70
N THR A 99 18.96 -10.66 9.98
CA THR A 99 17.65 -10.93 10.57
C THR A 99 16.83 -9.64 10.64
N ALA A 100 15.55 -9.75 10.99
CA ALA A 100 14.73 -8.57 11.26
C ALA A 100 15.35 -7.70 12.37
N SER A 101 15.95 -8.30 13.41
CA SER A 101 16.64 -7.57 14.46
C SER A 101 17.91 -6.86 13.95
N GLY A 102 18.70 -7.52 13.11
CA GLY A 102 19.87 -6.89 12.49
C GLY A 102 19.50 -5.69 11.63
N GLY A 103 18.46 -5.84 10.79
CA GLY A 103 17.94 -4.72 9.99
C GLY A 103 17.42 -3.56 10.83
N ARG A 104 16.72 -3.85 11.95
CA ARG A 104 16.30 -2.84 12.93
C ARG A 104 17.49 -2.05 13.50
N ASP A 105 18.52 -2.76 13.91
CA ASP A 105 19.68 -2.15 14.60
C ASP A 105 20.48 -1.22 13.68
N ARG A 106 20.45 -1.46 12.35
CA ARG A 106 21.09 -0.62 11.35
C ARG A 106 20.16 0.35 10.60
N LEU A 107 18.88 0.48 11.01
CA LEU A 107 17.89 1.25 10.28
C LEU A 107 18.32 2.69 9.98
N ASP A 108 18.87 3.39 10.98
CA ASP A 108 19.15 4.83 10.85
C ASP A 108 20.22 5.15 9.82
N TRP A 109 21.29 4.35 9.76
CA TRP A 109 22.32 4.56 8.75
C TRP A 109 22.01 3.89 7.41
N SER A 110 21.14 2.88 7.38
CA SER A 110 20.70 2.23 6.13
C SER A 110 19.64 3.02 5.37
N VAL A 111 18.86 3.83 6.07
CA VAL A 111 17.80 4.66 5.50
C VAL A 111 18.11 6.12 5.78
N PRO A 112 18.96 6.77 4.93
CA PRO A 112 19.42 8.13 5.17
C PRO A 112 18.29 9.17 5.03
N GLU A 113 18.55 10.39 5.46
CA GLU A 113 17.66 11.53 5.23
C GLU A 113 17.39 11.74 3.74
N GLY A 114 16.17 12.20 3.41
CA GLY A 114 15.73 12.38 2.05
C GLY A 114 15.27 11.09 1.35
N THR A 115 15.23 9.93 2.05
CA THR A 115 14.57 8.73 1.56
C THR A 115 13.06 8.97 1.51
N GLN A 116 12.43 8.70 0.36
CA GLN A 116 11.02 8.96 0.09
C GLN A 116 10.15 7.70 0.14
N GLY A 117 10.75 6.53 0.26
CA GLY A 117 10.06 5.26 0.45
C GLY A 117 11.02 4.13 0.76
N VAL A 118 10.52 3.11 1.48
CA VAL A 118 11.29 1.92 1.84
C VAL A 118 10.56 0.67 1.38
N ILE A 119 11.31 -0.24 0.76
CA ILE A 119 10.89 -1.63 0.56
C ILE A 119 11.54 -2.43 1.69
N LEU A 120 10.73 -2.95 2.61
CA LEU A 120 11.19 -3.71 3.78
C LEU A 120 11.10 -5.21 3.48
N GLU A 121 12.25 -5.84 3.29
CA GLU A 121 12.39 -7.25 2.93
C GLU A 121 13.32 -7.94 3.95
N LEU A 122 12.79 -8.39 5.08
CA LEU A 122 13.51 -9.03 6.17
C LEU A 122 12.66 -10.14 6.80
N GLY A 123 13.34 -11.08 7.46
CA GLY A 123 12.72 -12.16 8.23
C GLY A 123 12.97 -13.55 7.67
N ALA A 124 13.49 -13.68 6.44
CA ALA A 124 13.83 -14.99 5.88
C ALA A 124 14.88 -15.72 6.75
N ASN A 125 15.92 -15.00 7.21
CA ASN A 125 16.94 -15.59 8.09
C ASN A 125 16.41 -15.91 9.48
N ASP A 126 15.44 -15.16 10.00
CA ASP A 126 14.73 -15.49 11.24
C ASP A 126 14.03 -16.84 11.09
N ALA A 127 13.26 -17.01 10.01
CA ALA A 127 12.55 -18.26 9.72
C ALA A 127 13.52 -19.43 9.51
N LEU A 128 14.61 -19.24 8.76
CA LEU A 128 15.62 -20.26 8.50
C LEU A 128 16.36 -20.71 9.76
N ARG A 129 16.50 -19.85 10.76
CA ARG A 129 17.16 -20.13 12.04
C ARG A 129 16.19 -20.57 13.14
N GLY A 130 14.89 -20.60 12.86
CA GLY A 130 13.88 -20.94 13.87
C GLY A 130 13.79 -19.91 14.99
N THR A 131 14.09 -18.65 14.70
CA THR A 131 13.92 -17.54 15.66
C THR A 131 12.47 -17.46 16.10
N ASP A 132 12.20 -17.22 17.38
CA ASP A 132 10.83 -17.10 17.85
C ASP A 132 10.09 -16.02 17.04
N PRO A 133 8.93 -16.33 16.44
CA PRO A 133 8.17 -15.40 15.61
C PRO A 133 7.83 -14.08 16.31
N SER A 134 7.73 -14.05 17.63
CA SER A 134 7.50 -12.82 18.40
C SER A 134 8.68 -11.85 18.33
N VAL A 135 9.91 -12.36 18.27
CA VAL A 135 11.12 -11.53 18.12
C VAL A 135 11.14 -10.87 16.74
N THR A 136 10.87 -11.66 15.69
CA THR A 136 10.77 -11.15 14.31
C THR A 136 9.69 -10.09 14.20
N LYS A 137 8.49 -10.39 14.75
CA LYS A 137 7.35 -9.44 14.73
C LYS A 137 7.70 -8.14 15.45
N ALA A 138 8.33 -8.22 16.62
CA ALA A 138 8.72 -7.04 17.39
C ALA A 138 9.73 -6.18 16.64
N ALA A 139 10.75 -6.78 16.02
CA ALA A 139 11.76 -6.07 15.26
C ALA A 139 11.15 -5.36 14.02
N LEU A 140 10.32 -6.05 13.24
CA LEU A 140 9.63 -5.46 12.09
C LEU A 140 8.67 -4.34 12.52
N SER A 141 7.95 -4.52 13.64
CA SER A 141 7.07 -3.50 14.21
C SER A 141 7.84 -2.23 14.60
N ASP A 142 9.03 -2.37 15.20
CA ASP A 142 9.90 -1.23 15.56
C ASP A 142 10.38 -0.48 14.30
N ILE A 143 10.85 -1.21 13.28
CA ILE A 143 11.22 -0.62 11.99
C ILE A 143 10.06 0.20 11.41
N LEU A 144 8.86 -0.40 11.32
CA LEU A 144 7.67 0.27 10.79
C LEU A 144 7.28 1.50 11.60
N THR A 145 7.37 1.41 12.93
CA THR A 145 7.10 2.54 13.84
C THR A 145 8.05 3.71 13.58
N ARG A 146 9.36 3.43 13.48
CA ARG A 146 10.39 4.44 13.24
C ARG A 146 10.27 5.07 11.85
N LEU A 147 10.01 4.27 10.81
CA LEU A 147 9.78 4.79 9.46
C LEU A 147 8.51 5.64 9.38
N LYS A 148 7.43 5.21 10.04
CA LYS A 148 6.20 6.00 10.15
C LYS A 148 6.42 7.33 10.86
N ALA A 149 7.18 7.35 11.95
CA ALA A 149 7.53 8.58 12.67
C ALA A 149 8.34 9.56 11.79
N ARG A 150 9.11 9.04 10.83
CA ARG A 150 9.85 9.82 9.82
C ARG A 150 9.00 10.21 8.61
N GLY A 151 7.72 9.80 8.55
CA GLY A 151 6.83 10.06 7.42
C GLY A 151 7.20 9.29 6.15
N ILE A 152 7.96 8.19 6.26
CA ILE A 152 8.44 7.41 5.12
C ILE A 152 7.46 6.26 4.84
N PRO A 153 6.80 6.23 3.66
CA PRO A 153 5.95 5.12 3.25
C PRO A 153 6.75 3.83 3.07
N VAL A 154 6.13 2.70 3.40
CA VAL A 154 6.77 1.38 3.35
C VAL A 154 5.95 0.42 2.49
N LEU A 155 6.62 -0.32 1.60
CA LEU A 155 6.12 -1.57 1.02
C LEU A 155 6.72 -2.72 1.84
N LEU A 156 5.87 -3.47 2.54
CA LEU A 156 6.30 -4.63 3.33
C LEU A 156 6.30 -5.88 2.43
N CYS A 157 7.43 -6.58 2.36
CA CYS A 157 7.53 -7.87 1.67
C CYS A 157 7.29 -9.00 2.65
N GLY A 158 6.34 -9.90 2.31
CA GLY A 158 6.02 -11.07 3.11
C GLY A 158 7.07 -12.15 3.03
N MET A 159 7.14 -12.99 4.07
CA MET A 159 7.94 -14.21 4.11
C MET A 159 7.10 -15.35 4.69
N LEU A 160 7.41 -16.58 4.29
CA LEU A 160 6.83 -17.79 4.84
C LEU A 160 7.89 -18.62 5.57
N ALA A 161 7.47 -19.26 6.65
CA ALA A 161 8.32 -20.20 7.38
C ALA A 161 8.54 -21.48 6.56
N PRO A 162 9.75 -22.06 6.56
CA PRO A 162 9.98 -23.37 6.00
C PRO A 162 9.24 -24.44 6.83
N PRO A 163 8.80 -25.56 6.22
CA PRO A 163 7.95 -26.55 6.87
C PRO A 163 8.64 -27.39 7.95
N ASN A 164 9.95 -27.34 8.05
CA ASN A 164 10.77 -28.19 8.92
C ASN A 164 10.69 -27.84 10.43
N TYR A 165 10.16 -26.64 10.78
CA TYR A 165 9.99 -26.24 12.19
C TYR A 165 8.60 -26.59 12.77
N GLY A 166 7.78 -27.33 12.01
CA GLY A 166 6.46 -27.77 12.44
C GLY A 166 5.36 -26.73 12.25
N LYS A 167 4.13 -27.22 12.45
CA LYS A 167 2.92 -26.46 12.13
C LYS A 167 2.75 -25.23 13.02
N ASP A 168 2.98 -25.37 14.32
CA ASP A 168 2.78 -24.27 15.29
C ASP A 168 3.72 -23.09 15.02
N TYR A 169 4.97 -23.37 14.64
CA TYR A 169 5.91 -22.33 14.26
C TYR A 169 5.45 -21.64 12.97
N ALA A 170 5.11 -22.41 11.96
CA ALA A 170 4.68 -21.88 10.66
C ALA A 170 3.41 -21.02 10.79
N GLU A 171 2.40 -21.46 11.56
CA GLU A 171 1.19 -20.68 11.80
C GLU A 171 1.49 -19.34 12.47
N ARG A 172 2.35 -19.32 13.49
CA ARG A 172 2.74 -18.09 14.18
C ARG A 172 3.57 -17.16 13.30
N PHE A 173 4.48 -17.70 12.49
CA PHE A 173 5.35 -16.90 11.63
C PHE A 173 4.59 -16.32 10.44
N ASN A 174 3.79 -17.13 9.75
CA ASN A 174 3.15 -16.75 8.49
C ASN A 174 2.09 -15.66 8.65
N THR A 175 1.59 -15.41 9.86
CA THR A 175 0.63 -14.31 10.13
C THR A 175 1.31 -12.96 10.35
N ILE A 176 2.62 -12.91 10.63
CA ILE A 176 3.34 -11.69 11.04
C ILE A 176 3.11 -10.54 10.05
N TYR A 177 3.33 -10.81 8.77
CA TYR A 177 3.33 -9.76 7.74
C TYR A 177 1.93 -9.22 7.46
N ALA A 178 0.93 -10.10 7.40
CA ALA A 178 -0.46 -9.69 7.25
C ALA A 178 -0.95 -8.85 8.45
N ASP A 179 -0.59 -9.26 9.66
CA ASP A 179 -0.92 -8.53 10.89
C ASP A 179 -0.27 -7.14 10.90
N LEU A 180 1.03 -7.06 10.57
CA LEU A 180 1.76 -5.80 10.53
C LEU A 180 1.24 -4.88 9.44
N SER A 181 1.02 -5.40 8.22
CA SER A 181 0.41 -4.64 7.12
C SER A 181 -0.91 -4.00 7.54
N LYS A 182 -1.79 -4.77 8.18
CA LYS A 182 -3.07 -4.28 8.69
C LYS A 182 -2.90 -3.24 9.81
N SER A 183 -2.00 -3.52 10.78
CA SER A 183 -1.82 -2.65 11.95
C SER A 183 -1.19 -1.30 11.60
N PHE A 184 -0.28 -1.27 10.63
CA PHE A 184 0.39 -0.05 10.19
C PHE A 184 -0.24 0.59 8.96
N ALA A 185 -1.26 -0.05 8.36
CA ALA A 185 -1.90 0.36 7.10
C ALA A 185 -0.90 0.54 5.96
N VAL A 186 0.06 -0.39 5.84
CA VAL A 186 1.07 -0.41 4.77
C VAL A 186 0.74 -1.51 3.75
N PRO A 187 1.02 -1.29 2.46
CA PRO A 187 0.85 -2.32 1.44
C PRO A 187 1.75 -3.52 1.73
N LEU A 188 1.23 -4.71 1.47
CA LEU A 188 1.94 -5.98 1.58
C LEU A 188 2.16 -6.56 0.17
N TYR A 189 3.42 -6.82 -0.16
CA TYR A 189 3.77 -7.70 -1.27
C TYR A 189 3.83 -9.13 -0.72
N PRO A 190 2.91 -10.03 -1.08
CA PRO A 190 2.86 -11.38 -0.53
C PRO A 190 4.06 -12.21 -1.01
N PHE A 191 4.38 -13.25 -0.21
CA PHE A 191 5.45 -14.22 -0.56
C PHE A 191 4.94 -15.23 -1.58
#